data_0de38a4932bfe5861d5df4912ff23205
#
_entry.id   0de38a4932bfe5861d5df4912ff23205
#
_cell.length_a   1.000
_cell.length_b   1.000
_cell.length_c   1.000
_cell.angle_alpha   90.00
_cell.angle_beta   90.00
_cell.angle_gamma   90.00
#
_symmetry.space_group_name_H-M   'P 1'
#
loop_
_entity.id
_entity.type
_entity.pdbx_description
1 polymer ?
#
loop_
_entity_poly.entity_id
_entity_poly.type
_entity_poly.pdbx_seq_one_letter_code
_entity_poly.pdbx_strand_id
1 'polypeptide(L)'
;MDYRIEKDTLGEVKVPFNVYWGPQTERSRKNFKIGPESSMPIEIIYGFAILKKAAAYTNHELGVLEIKKRDLIGKVCDEIIDGKLDDQFPLVIWQTGSGTQTNMNVNEVISNRAHVLLGNKLGEGEVFVKANDDANKSQSSNDTFPTAMYIACYKKIIEVTIPGISKLIQSIKQKSKEFESIIKIGRTHLMDATPITLGQEFSGYYSQLEYGVKSLKNSLPHLSEIALGGTAVGTGLNTPKGYSELVAKYISKFSGISFVSAKNKFEALAAHDAIVESHGALKQLAICLNKIANDIRMMASGPRSGIGELIIPSNEPGSSIMPGKVNPTQCEALTMVCGQVIGNDTAISFGGAQGHYELNVFKPLMSSNLLISARLIGDACQSFAENCINGIKANKKKINQFLNDSLMLITALNTKIGYYKAAEIANKAFSEDITLKEAAISLNYLTPKEFDDWVDPKNMI
;
A
#
# COMPACT_ATOMS: atom_id res chain seq x y z
N MET A 1 2.75 -39.05 -13.21
CA MET A 1 3.15 -37.83 -13.95
C MET A 1 4.36 -38.19 -14.79
N ASP A 2 4.36 -37.76 -16.04
CA ASP A 2 5.51 -37.98 -16.92
C ASP A 2 6.56 -36.91 -16.61
N TYR A 3 7.82 -37.31 -16.65
CA TYR A 3 8.97 -36.44 -16.36
C TYR A 3 9.92 -36.44 -17.54
N ARG A 4 10.56 -35.31 -17.80
CA ARG A 4 11.76 -35.17 -18.64
C ARG A 4 12.99 -35.04 -17.78
N ILE A 5 14.14 -35.49 -18.27
CA ILE A 5 15.41 -35.33 -17.61
C ILE A 5 16.10 -34.09 -18.16
N GLU A 6 16.36 -33.13 -17.29
CA GLU A 6 17.14 -31.92 -17.58
C GLU A 6 18.41 -31.93 -16.71
N LYS A 7 19.39 -31.11 -17.06
CA LYS A 7 20.67 -31.05 -16.37
C LYS A 7 21.08 -29.62 -16.07
N ASP A 8 21.54 -29.38 -14.85
CA ASP A 8 22.27 -28.17 -14.46
C ASP A 8 23.71 -28.49 -14.01
N THR A 9 24.41 -27.54 -13.43
CA THR A 9 25.79 -27.70 -12.95
C THR A 9 25.95 -28.71 -11.80
N LEU A 10 24.86 -29.09 -11.14
CA LEU A 10 24.83 -30.07 -10.04
C LEU A 10 24.39 -31.47 -10.52
N GLY A 11 24.09 -31.63 -11.82
CA GLY A 11 23.72 -32.91 -12.41
C GLY A 11 22.27 -32.99 -12.88
N GLU A 12 21.75 -34.20 -13.09
CA GLU A 12 20.45 -34.48 -13.65
C GLU A 12 19.30 -34.18 -12.65
N VAL A 13 18.18 -33.71 -13.20
CA VAL A 13 16.94 -33.38 -12.46
C VAL A 13 15.73 -33.91 -13.24
N LYS A 14 14.81 -34.59 -12.56
CA LYS A 14 13.52 -34.93 -13.09
C LYS A 14 12.58 -33.72 -12.99
N VAL A 15 12.17 -33.16 -14.13
CA VAL A 15 11.25 -32.02 -14.25
C VAL A 15 9.94 -32.54 -14.82
N PRO A 16 8.74 -32.13 -14.33
CA PRO A 16 7.47 -32.51 -14.92
C PRO A 16 7.43 -32.19 -16.42
N PHE A 17 6.83 -33.07 -17.23
CA PHE A 17 6.94 -32.96 -18.68
C PHE A 17 6.22 -31.73 -19.26
N ASN A 18 5.12 -31.33 -18.65
CA ASN A 18 4.19 -30.29 -19.17
C ASN A 18 4.45 -28.87 -18.67
N VAL A 19 5.60 -28.61 -18.04
CA VAL A 19 5.94 -27.29 -17.50
C VAL A 19 7.11 -26.65 -18.25
N TYR A 20 7.16 -25.31 -18.26
CA TYR A 20 8.25 -24.57 -18.91
C TYR A 20 9.42 -24.28 -17.98
N TRP A 21 9.28 -24.41 -16.65
CA TRP A 21 10.46 -24.28 -15.78
C TRP A 21 11.43 -25.45 -15.96
N GLY A 22 12.66 -25.24 -15.56
CA GLY A 22 13.74 -26.19 -15.74
C GLY A 22 14.33 -26.72 -14.41
N PRO A 23 15.58 -27.22 -14.45
CA PRO A 23 16.19 -27.97 -13.35
C PRO A 23 16.46 -27.12 -12.11
N GLN A 24 16.86 -25.85 -12.25
CA GLN A 24 17.14 -24.98 -11.10
C GLN A 24 15.87 -24.64 -10.33
N THR A 25 14.77 -24.37 -11.03
CA THR A 25 13.46 -24.18 -10.42
C THR A 25 12.97 -25.43 -9.70
N GLU A 26 13.11 -26.60 -10.32
CA GLU A 26 12.68 -27.85 -9.71
C GLU A 26 13.50 -28.22 -8.47
N ARG A 27 14.82 -27.90 -8.44
CA ARG A 27 15.60 -28.03 -7.22
C ARG A 27 15.12 -27.09 -6.12
N SER A 28 14.80 -25.83 -6.47
CA SER A 28 14.29 -24.86 -5.51
C SER A 28 12.96 -25.30 -4.88
N ARG A 29 12.02 -25.81 -5.68
CA ARG A 29 10.75 -26.37 -5.20
C ARG A 29 10.95 -27.51 -4.19
N LYS A 30 11.97 -28.35 -4.40
CA LYS A 30 12.29 -29.46 -3.50
C LYS A 30 13.02 -29.00 -2.24
N ASN A 31 13.87 -27.98 -2.35
CA ASN A 31 14.71 -27.48 -1.27
C ASN A 31 13.94 -26.58 -0.27
N PHE A 32 13.03 -25.74 -0.75
CA PHE A 32 12.32 -24.74 0.07
C PHE A 32 10.84 -25.07 0.21
N LYS A 33 10.51 -26.01 1.09
CA LYS A 33 9.12 -26.35 1.44
C LYS A 33 8.67 -25.56 2.65
N ILE A 34 8.58 -24.23 2.50
CA ILE A 34 8.29 -23.29 3.59
C ILE A 34 7.10 -22.41 3.17
N GLY A 35 6.02 -22.45 3.95
CA GLY A 35 4.80 -21.69 3.67
C GLY A 35 4.00 -22.20 2.47
N PRO A 36 3.06 -21.42 1.94
CA PRO A 36 2.25 -21.78 0.79
C PRO A 36 3.08 -21.90 -0.49
N GLU A 37 2.81 -22.92 -1.30
CA GLU A 37 3.37 -23.02 -2.67
C GLU A 37 2.96 -21.81 -3.51
N SER A 38 3.78 -21.45 -4.51
CA SER A 38 3.54 -20.34 -5.42
C SER A 38 3.30 -18.99 -4.71
N SER A 39 3.93 -18.79 -3.56
CA SER A 39 3.77 -17.56 -2.76
C SER A 39 4.63 -16.39 -3.22
N MET A 40 5.53 -16.55 -4.21
CA MET A 40 6.21 -15.41 -4.83
C MET A 40 5.18 -14.53 -5.53
N PRO A 41 5.09 -13.23 -5.18
CA PRO A 41 4.09 -12.35 -5.80
C PRO A 41 4.24 -12.31 -7.32
N ILE A 42 3.14 -12.49 -8.03
CA ILE A 42 3.13 -12.51 -9.51
C ILE A 42 3.60 -11.17 -10.09
N GLU A 43 3.41 -10.07 -9.37
CA GLU A 43 3.89 -8.75 -9.74
C GLU A 43 5.42 -8.69 -9.89
N ILE A 44 6.16 -9.48 -9.09
CA ILE A 44 7.61 -9.63 -9.22
C ILE A 44 7.95 -10.31 -10.54
N ILE A 45 7.21 -11.34 -10.92
CA ILE A 45 7.39 -12.06 -12.19
C ILE A 45 7.13 -11.13 -13.39
N TYR A 46 6.07 -10.30 -13.32
CA TYR A 46 5.82 -9.29 -14.35
C TYR A 46 6.91 -8.22 -14.40
N GLY A 47 7.44 -7.82 -13.23
CA GLY A 47 8.63 -6.96 -13.15
C GLY A 47 9.86 -7.58 -13.83
N PHE A 48 10.09 -8.87 -13.61
CA PHE A 48 11.13 -9.63 -14.32
C PHE A 48 10.89 -9.69 -15.83
N ALA A 49 9.67 -9.94 -16.29
CA ALA A 49 9.35 -9.99 -17.70
C ALA A 49 9.65 -8.66 -18.42
N ILE A 50 9.27 -7.52 -17.81
CA ILE A 50 9.60 -6.18 -18.31
C ILE A 50 11.12 -6.02 -18.40
N LEU A 51 11.84 -6.36 -17.33
CA LEU A 51 13.30 -6.28 -17.25
C LEU A 51 13.97 -7.17 -18.30
N LYS A 52 13.57 -8.45 -18.43
CA LYS A 52 14.17 -9.40 -19.37
C LYS A 52 13.95 -8.98 -20.82
N LYS A 53 12.77 -8.48 -21.14
CA LYS A 53 12.48 -7.86 -22.44
C LYS A 53 13.41 -6.68 -22.70
N ALA A 54 13.53 -5.76 -21.75
CA ALA A 54 14.40 -4.59 -21.84
C ALA A 54 15.88 -4.99 -22.02
N ALA A 55 16.36 -5.97 -21.25
CA ALA A 55 17.71 -6.48 -21.35
C ALA A 55 18.00 -7.11 -22.72
N ALA A 56 17.06 -7.89 -23.27
CA ALA A 56 17.21 -8.50 -24.59
C ALA A 56 17.32 -7.43 -25.69
N TYR A 57 16.47 -6.39 -25.65
CA TYR A 57 16.52 -5.28 -26.61
C TYR A 57 17.81 -4.46 -26.47
N THR A 58 18.25 -4.20 -25.24
CA THR A 58 19.52 -3.52 -24.95
C THR A 58 20.71 -4.30 -25.47
N ASN A 59 20.79 -5.60 -25.16
CA ASN A 59 21.89 -6.46 -25.61
C ASN A 59 21.93 -6.58 -27.14
N HIS A 60 20.78 -6.58 -27.79
CA HIS A 60 20.74 -6.55 -29.26
C HIS A 60 21.27 -5.23 -29.83
N GLU A 61 20.81 -4.08 -29.30
CA GLU A 61 21.23 -2.76 -29.77
C GLU A 61 22.73 -2.54 -29.56
N LEU A 62 23.28 -3.10 -28.46
CA LEU A 62 24.73 -3.09 -28.20
C LEU A 62 25.52 -4.20 -28.89
N GLY A 63 24.90 -4.96 -29.81
CA GLY A 63 25.57 -5.92 -30.70
C GLY A 63 25.99 -7.24 -30.04
N VAL A 64 25.48 -7.56 -28.83
CA VAL A 64 25.87 -8.77 -28.10
C VAL A 64 24.79 -9.85 -28.04
N LEU A 65 23.62 -9.61 -28.63
CA LEU A 65 22.52 -10.58 -28.76
C LEU A 65 21.93 -10.57 -30.16
N GLU A 66 21.73 -11.75 -30.75
CA GLU A 66 21.13 -11.94 -32.06
C GLU A 66 19.66 -11.47 -32.07
N ILE A 67 19.21 -10.82 -33.17
CA ILE A 67 17.85 -10.28 -33.35
C ILE A 67 16.76 -11.34 -33.14
N LYS A 68 16.94 -12.56 -33.64
CA LYS A 68 15.97 -13.65 -33.52
C LYS A 68 15.81 -14.08 -32.05
N LYS A 69 16.89 -14.10 -31.26
CA LYS A 69 16.83 -14.36 -29.81
C LYS A 69 16.14 -13.24 -29.06
N ARG A 70 16.47 -11.98 -29.38
CA ARG A 70 15.77 -10.80 -28.83
C ARG A 70 14.25 -10.89 -29.03
N ASP A 71 13.82 -11.22 -30.24
CA ASP A 71 12.38 -11.26 -30.59
C ASP A 71 11.65 -12.40 -29.88
N LEU A 72 12.28 -13.57 -29.77
CA LEU A 72 11.74 -14.70 -29.00
C LEU A 72 11.65 -14.40 -27.50
N ILE A 73 12.69 -13.85 -26.90
CA ILE A 73 12.66 -13.41 -25.50
C ILE A 73 11.56 -12.38 -25.30
N GLY A 74 11.48 -11.37 -26.15
CA GLY A 74 10.45 -10.34 -26.09
C GLY A 74 9.03 -10.90 -26.16
N LYS A 75 8.79 -11.84 -27.09
CA LYS A 75 7.49 -12.50 -27.25
C LYS A 75 7.08 -13.29 -26.01
N VAL A 76 7.99 -14.07 -25.43
CA VAL A 76 7.69 -14.83 -24.21
C VAL A 76 7.44 -13.89 -23.02
N CYS A 77 8.24 -12.81 -22.89
CA CYS A 77 8.00 -11.81 -21.86
C CYS A 77 6.62 -11.16 -21.98
N ASP A 78 6.13 -10.90 -23.20
CA ASP A 78 4.78 -10.40 -23.42
C ASP A 78 3.72 -11.44 -22.98
N GLU A 79 3.91 -12.72 -23.28
CA GLU A 79 3.03 -13.81 -22.79
C GLU A 79 3.00 -13.86 -21.24
N ILE A 80 4.13 -13.63 -20.57
CA ILE A 80 4.20 -13.56 -19.10
C ILE A 80 3.42 -12.34 -18.59
N ILE A 81 3.66 -11.15 -19.14
CA ILE A 81 2.98 -9.90 -18.74
C ILE A 81 1.46 -10.00 -18.93
N ASP A 82 1.02 -10.70 -19.98
CA ASP A 82 -0.41 -10.96 -20.26
C ASP A 82 -1.03 -12.02 -19.32
N GLY A 83 -0.27 -12.60 -18.38
CA GLY A 83 -0.75 -13.62 -17.44
C GLY A 83 -0.96 -15.02 -18.05
N LYS A 84 -0.48 -15.26 -19.28
CA LYS A 84 -0.69 -16.54 -19.99
C LYS A 84 0.15 -17.69 -19.45
N LEU A 85 1.14 -17.38 -18.61
CA LEU A 85 2.13 -18.32 -18.08
C LEU A 85 2.23 -18.29 -16.54
N ASP A 86 1.21 -17.76 -15.83
CA ASP A 86 1.24 -17.56 -14.38
C ASP A 86 1.46 -18.86 -13.60
N ASP A 87 0.95 -19.97 -14.11
CA ASP A 87 1.12 -21.34 -13.56
C ASP A 87 2.55 -21.88 -13.67
N GLN A 88 3.46 -21.18 -14.37
CA GLN A 88 4.84 -21.57 -14.57
C GLN A 88 5.81 -21.02 -13.50
N PHE A 89 5.29 -20.32 -12.47
CA PHE A 89 6.08 -19.68 -11.42
C PHE A 89 5.76 -20.23 -10.03
N PRO A 90 6.17 -21.48 -9.73
CA PRO A 90 5.73 -22.20 -8.54
C PRO A 90 6.52 -21.88 -7.26
N LEU A 91 7.45 -20.93 -7.30
CA LEU A 91 8.39 -20.71 -6.20
C LEU A 91 7.74 -19.94 -5.02
N VAL A 92 8.36 -20.12 -3.86
CA VAL A 92 7.94 -19.47 -2.62
C VAL A 92 8.82 -18.24 -2.33
N ILE A 93 8.32 -17.33 -1.49
CA ILE A 93 9.11 -16.17 -1.00
C ILE A 93 10.28 -16.62 -0.09
N TRP A 94 10.13 -17.75 0.60
CA TRP A 94 11.12 -18.33 1.51
C TRP A 94 12.16 -19.13 0.75
N GLN A 95 12.94 -18.46 -0.08
CA GLN A 95 14.00 -18.99 -0.90
C GLN A 95 15.33 -18.28 -0.59
N THR A 96 16.38 -18.44 -1.42
CA THR A 96 17.57 -17.61 -1.27
C THR A 96 17.23 -16.12 -1.29
N GLY A 97 17.76 -15.37 -0.35
CA GLY A 97 17.42 -13.95 -0.17
C GLY A 97 17.90 -13.03 -1.29
N SER A 98 18.79 -13.49 -2.16
CA SER A 98 19.17 -12.81 -3.42
C SER A 98 18.08 -12.88 -4.49
N GLY A 99 17.16 -13.86 -4.39
CA GLY A 99 16.14 -14.13 -5.39
C GLY A 99 16.63 -14.86 -6.63
N THR A 100 17.80 -15.52 -6.55
CA THR A 100 18.41 -16.24 -7.69
C THR A 100 17.48 -17.29 -8.28
N GLN A 101 16.76 -18.04 -7.47
CA GLN A 101 15.85 -19.07 -7.97
C GLN A 101 14.70 -18.48 -8.77
N THR A 102 14.12 -17.35 -8.34
CA THR A 102 13.08 -16.66 -9.12
C THR A 102 13.63 -16.10 -10.43
N ASN A 103 14.82 -15.50 -10.42
CA ASN A 103 15.49 -15.06 -11.66
C ASN A 103 15.68 -16.23 -12.63
N MET A 104 16.15 -17.37 -12.12
CA MET A 104 16.35 -18.57 -12.96
C MET A 104 15.05 -19.19 -13.42
N ASN A 105 14.00 -19.18 -12.59
CA ASN A 105 12.67 -19.63 -13.01
C ASN A 105 12.18 -18.83 -14.24
N VAL A 106 12.28 -17.52 -14.21
CA VAL A 106 11.92 -16.69 -15.37
C VAL A 106 12.82 -17.01 -16.59
N ASN A 107 14.13 -17.15 -16.41
CA ASN A 107 15.06 -17.49 -17.49
C ASN A 107 14.74 -18.85 -18.11
N GLU A 108 14.46 -19.86 -17.29
CA GLU A 108 14.12 -21.22 -17.73
C GLU A 108 12.78 -21.25 -18.48
N VAL A 109 11.75 -20.53 -17.99
CA VAL A 109 10.47 -20.40 -18.67
C VAL A 109 10.65 -19.69 -20.03
N ILE A 110 11.44 -18.61 -20.10
CA ILE A 110 11.74 -17.93 -21.38
C ILE A 110 12.42 -18.89 -22.34
N SER A 111 13.42 -19.61 -21.90
CA SER A 111 14.18 -20.57 -22.73
C SER A 111 13.30 -21.67 -23.29
N ASN A 112 12.56 -22.36 -22.44
CA ASN A 112 11.73 -23.51 -22.80
C ASN A 112 10.50 -23.10 -23.61
N ARG A 113 9.85 -21.96 -23.27
CA ARG A 113 8.74 -21.44 -24.05
C ARG A 113 9.17 -20.98 -25.45
N ALA A 114 10.34 -20.32 -25.57
CA ALA A 114 10.92 -19.94 -26.87
C ALA A 114 11.22 -21.18 -27.72
N HIS A 115 11.71 -22.28 -27.13
CA HIS A 115 11.93 -23.54 -27.80
C HIS A 115 10.66 -24.13 -28.43
N VAL A 116 9.56 -24.11 -27.67
CA VAL A 116 8.23 -24.56 -28.15
C VAL A 116 7.67 -23.62 -29.21
N LEU A 117 7.88 -22.31 -29.12
CA LEU A 117 7.47 -21.33 -30.14
C LEU A 117 8.16 -21.52 -31.49
N LEU A 118 9.33 -22.18 -31.50
CA LEU A 118 10.03 -22.60 -32.71
C LEU A 118 9.53 -23.93 -33.30
N GLY A 119 8.52 -24.57 -32.68
CA GLY A 119 7.94 -25.83 -33.13
C GLY A 119 8.61 -27.07 -32.55
N ASN A 120 9.51 -26.92 -31.57
CA ASN A 120 10.19 -28.03 -30.91
C ASN A 120 9.39 -28.56 -29.73
N LYS A 121 9.71 -29.79 -29.25
CA LYS A 121 9.13 -30.36 -28.04
C LYS A 121 10.04 -30.17 -26.84
N LEU A 122 9.44 -29.99 -25.67
CA LEU A 122 10.18 -29.88 -24.41
C LEU A 122 11.02 -31.13 -24.15
N GLY A 123 12.29 -30.92 -23.74
CA GLY A 123 13.24 -32.00 -23.46
C GLY A 123 13.86 -32.64 -24.69
N GLU A 124 13.53 -32.20 -25.92
CA GLU A 124 14.09 -32.72 -27.16
C GLU A 124 14.94 -31.65 -27.85
N GLY A 125 16.18 -32.02 -28.26
CA GLY A 125 17.08 -31.14 -29.00
C GLY A 125 17.72 -30.04 -28.16
N GLU A 126 18.54 -29.21 -28.85
CA GLU A 126 19.19 -28.05 -28.19
C GLU A 126 18.30 -26.82 -28.21
N VAL A 127 18.18 -26.14 -27.06
CA VAL A 127 17.41 -24.90 -26.96
C VAL A 127 18.15 -23.75 -27.65
N PHE A 128 17.43 -23.02 -28.52
CA PHE A 128 18.03 -21.90 -29.26
C PHE A 128 18.27 -20.67 -28.36
N VAL A 129 17.37 -20.39 -27.43
CA VAL A 129 17.52 -19.34 -26.41
C VAL A 129 17.94 -20.00 -25.11
N LYS A 130 19.20 -19.84 -24.70
CA LYS A 130 19.74 -20.43 -23.48
C LYS A 130 19.38 -19.56 -22.26
N ALA A 131 18.96 -20.21 -21.17
CA ALA A 131 18.53 -19.52 -19.96
C ALA A 131 19.63 -18.62 -19.34
N ASN A 132 20.87 -19.14 -19.24
CA ASN A 132 22.01 -18.40 -18.68
C ASN A 132 22.67 -17.46 -19.70
N ASP A 133 22.95 -17.97 -20.92
CA ASP A 133 23.80 -17.27 -21.88
C ASP A 133 23.05 -16.19 -22.67
N ASP A 134 21.73 -16.32 -22.83
CA ASP A 134 20.88 -15.41 -23.63
C ASP A 134 19.85 -14.65 -22.77
N ALA A 135 18.98 -15.35 -22.04
CA ALA A 135 17.95 -14.70 -21.22
C ALA A 135 18.55 -13.92 -20.04
N ASN A 136 19.67 -14.39 -19.47
CA ASN A 136 20.40 -13.73 -18.39
C ASN A 136 21.64 -12.93 -18.86
N LYS A 137 21.80 -12.71 -20.16
CA LYS A 137 22.97 -12.02 -20.72
C LYS A 137 23.13 -10.61 -20.14
N SER A 138 24.39 -10.26 -19.76
CA SER A 138 24.74 -8.98 -19.13
C SER A 138 24.06 -8.71 -17.79
N GLN A 139 23.66 -9.75 -17.04
CA GLN A 139 22.88 -9.65 -15.81
C GLN A 139 23.44 -10.59 -14.73
N SER A 140 23.10 -10.26 -13.48
CA SER A 140 23.20 -11.16 -12.31
C SER A 140 21.84 -11.20 -11.61
N SER A 141 21.55 -12.27 -10.86
CA SER A 141 20.39 -12.28 -9.97
C SER A 141 20.44 -11.13 -8.95
N ASN A 142 21.67 -10.68 -8.63
CA ASN A 142 21.89 -9.64 -7.63
C ASN A 142 21.39 -8.27 -8.08
N ASP A 143 21.45 -7.94 -9.37
CA ASP A 143 20.93 -6.69 -9.92
C ASP A 143 19.54 -6.84 -10.58
N THR A 144 19.16 -8.05 -11.03
CA THR A 144 17.85 -8.28 -11.65
C THR A 144 16.71 -8.33 -10.64
N PHE A 145 16.86 -9.06 -9.53
CA PHE A 145 15.79 -9.18 -8.55
C PHE A 145 15.42 -7.81 -7.93
N PRO A 146 16.37 -6.97 -7.44
CA PRO A 146 16.02 -5.66 -6.93
C PRO A 146 15.39 -4.76 -7.98
N THR A 147 15.81 -4.85 -9.24
CA THR A 147 15.17 -4.09 -10.33
C THR A 147 13.72 -4.56 -10.57
N ALA A 148 13.47 -5.87 -10.64
CA ALA A 148 12.12 -6.42 -10.79
C ALA A 148 11.21 -6.04 -9.61
N MET A 149 11.73 -6.09 -8.38
CA MET A 149 10.98 -5.71 -7.18
C MET A 149 10.64 -4.20 -7.18
N TYR A 150 11.57 -3.32 -7.63
CA TYR A 150 11.29 -1.89 -7.73
C TYR A 150 10.23 -1.58 -8.78
N ILE A 151 10.31 -2.23 -9.95
CA ILE A 151 9.27 -2.12 -10.99
C ILE A 151 7.90 -2.54 -10.43
N ALA A 152 7.83 -3.70 -9.78
CA ALA A 152 6.59 -4.24 -9.23
C ALA A 152 6.00 -3.32 -8.14
N CYS A 153 6.83 -2.89 -7.18
CA CYS A 153 6.42 -2.03 -6.08
C CYS A 153 5.96 -0.65 -6.57
N TYR A 154 6.71 -0.03 -7.48
CA TYR A 154 6.33 1.26 -8.08
C TYR A 154 4.97 1.16 -8.78
N LYS A 155 4.80 0.16 -9.65
CA LYS A 155 3.52 -0.07 -10.35
C LYS A 155 2.38 -0.26 -9.37
N LYS A 156 2.53 -1.09 -8.35
CA LYS A 156 1.49 -1.34 -7.34
C LYS A 156 1.07 -0.05 -6.63
N ILE A 157 2.02 0.80 -6.27
CA ILE A 157 1.75 2.09 -5.62
C ILE A 157 0.94 3.01 -6.52
N ILE A 158 1.34 3.18 -7.79
CA ILE A 158 0.67 4.14 -8.69
C ILE A 158 -0.63 3.62 -9.28
N GLU A 159 -0.76 2.32 -9.51
CA GLU A 159 -1.92 1.71 -10.18
C GLU A 159 -3.03 1.28 -9.19
N VAL A 160 -2.70 1.02 -7.92
CA VAL A 160 -3.66 0.51 -6.93
C VAL A 160 -3.75 1.43 -5.70
N THR A 161 -2.61 1.70 -5.05
CA THR A 161 -2.61 2.39 -3.75
C THR A 161 -3.07 3.84 -3.88
N ILE A 162 -2.42 4.62 -4.74
CA ILE A 162 -2.74 6.05 -4.93
C ILE A 162 -4.17 6.24 -5.45
N PRO A 163 -4.67 5.49 -6.45
CA PRO A 163 -6.05 5.59 -6.89
C PRO A 163 -7.07 5.29 -5.79
N GLY A 164 -6.87 4.22 -5.00
CA GLY A 164 -7.77 3.88 -3.89
C GLY A 164 -7.84 4.98 -2.83
N ILE A 165 -6.69 5.51 -2.39
CA ILE A 165 -6.64 6.62 -1.43
C ILE A 165 -7.27 7.89 -2.02
N SER A 166 -6.99 8.19 -3.29
CA SER A 166 -7.55 9.38 -3.96
C SER A 166 -9.07 9.35 -4.01
N LYS A 167 -9.65 8.17 -4.23
CA LYS A 167 -11.10 7.96 -4.17
C LYS A 167 -11.66 8.24 -2.76
N LEU A 168 -10.98 7.74 -1.73
CA LEU A 168 -11.35 8.00 -0.34
C LEU A 168 -11.28 9.50 0.00
N ILE A 169 -10.20 10.17 -0.39
CA ILE A 169 -10.04 11.63 -0.21
C ILE A 169 -11.22 12.38 -0.83
N GLN A 170 -11.59 12.04 -2.07
CA GLN A 170 -12.73 12.68 -2.75
C GLN A 170 -14.05 12.48 -2.00
N SER A 171 -14.31 11.25 -1.54
CA SER A 171 -15.51 10.93 -0.76
C SER A 171 -15.55 11.71 0.56
N ILE A 172 -14.46 11.81 1.29
CA ILE A 172 -14.39 12.57 2.55
C ILE A 172 -14.54 14.08 2.29
N LYS A 173 -13.93 14.62 1.22
CA LYS A 173 -14.11 16.03 0.83
C LYS A 173 -15.58 16.37 0.53
N GLN A 174 -16.26 15.47 -0.19
CA GLN A 174 -17.68 15.65 -0.47
C GLN A 174 -18.51 15.67 0.83
N LYS A 175 -18.22 14.78 1.78
CA LYS A 175 -18.88 14.75 3.09
C LYS A 175 -18.53 15.97 3.94
N SER A 176 -17.29 16.43 3.93
CA SER A 176 -16.89 17.67 4.60
C SER A 176 -17.75 18.86 4.12
N LYS A 177 -17.96 18.99 2.82
CA LYS A 177 -18.82 20.03 2.23
C LYS A 177 -20.31 19.82 2.58
N GLU A 178 -20.82 18.58 2.52
CA GLU A 178 -22.21 18.24 2.89
C GLU A 178 -22.51 18.61 4.35
N PHE A 179 -21.52 18.47 5.23
CA PHE A 179 -21.65 18.69 6.67
C PHE A 179 -21.16 20.06 7.15
N GLU A 180 -20.81 20.97 6.24
CA GLU A 180 -20.19 22.26 6.54
C GLU A 180 -21.02 23.11 7.53
N SER A 181 -22.35 23.08 7.43
CA SER A 181 -23.28 23.86 8.26
C SER A 181 -23.76 23.13 9.53
N ILE A 182 -23.29 21.89 9.78
CA ILE A 182 -23.74 21.08 10.91
C ILE A 182 -22.82 21.34 12.11
N ILE A 183 -23.25 22.18 13.03
CA ILE A 183 -22.52 22.50 14.27
C ILE A 183 -22.71 21.37 15.26
N LYS A 184 -21.61 20.94 15.86
CA LYS A 184 -21.55 19.89 16.87
C LYS A 184 -20.55 20.25 17.98
N ILE A 185 -20.60 19.52 19.08
CA ILE A 185 -19.56 19.59 20.11
C ILE A 185 -18.27 18.96 19.59
N GLY A 186 -17.16 19.71 19.68
CA GLY A 186 -15.83 19.15 19.56
C GLY A 186 -15.48 18.30 20.80
N ARG A 187 -14.50 17.39 20.66
CA ARG A 187 -14.02 16.57 21.76
C ARG A 187 -12.50 16.58 21.82
N THR A 188 -11.95 16.87 23.01
CA THR A 188 -10.53 16.70 23.33
C THR A 188 -10.43 15.80 24.55
N HIS A 189 -9.48 14.88 24.61
CA HIS A 189 -9.36 13.86 25.67
C HIS A 189 -10.64 12.98 25.82
N LEU A 190 -11.45 12.85 24.77
CA LEU A 190 -12.80 12.27 24.78
C LEU A 190 -13.82 13.03 25.65
N MET A 191 -13.46 14.21 26.13
CA MET A 191 -14.34 15.10 26.90
C MET A 191 -14.89 16.20 25.98
N ASP A 192 -16.03 16.77 26.37
CA ASP A 192 -16.66 17.87 25.66
C ASP A 192 -15.72 19.07 25.53
N ALA A 193 -15.68 19.68 24.36
CA ALA A 193 -14.92 20.89 24.07
C ALA A 193 -15.80 21.93 23.39
N THR A 194 -15.20 23.01 22.89
CA THR A 194 -15.92 24.06 22.17
C THR A 194 -16.51 23.54 20.85
N PRO A 195 -17.56 24.19 20.32
CA PRO A 195 -18.19 23.80 19.07
C PRO A 195 -17.25 23.82 17.87
N ILE A 196 -17.49 22.92 16.95
CA ILE A 196 -16.95 22.86 15.59
C ILE A 196 -18.07 22.52 14.62
N THR A 197 -17.84 22.59 13.31
CA THR A 197 -18.74 21.91 12.37
C THR A 197 -18.28 20.47 12.12
N LEU A 198 -19.23 19.58 11.82
CA LEU A 198 -18.92 18.21 11.37
C LEU A 198 -18.12 18.25 10.06
N GLY A 199 -18.35 19.27 9.22
CA GLY A 199 -17.54 19.50 8.02
C GLY A 199 -16.06 19.82 8.32
N GLN A 200 -15.79 20.62 9.36
CA GLN A 200 -14.42 20.90 9.82
C GLN A 200 -13.74 19.63 10.33
N GLU A 201 -14.44 18.79 11.09
CA GLU A 201 -13.92 17.49 11.56
C GLU A 201 -13.51 16.60 10.38
N PHE A 202 -14.38 16.43 9.38
CA PHE A 202 -14.07 15.68 8.16
C PHE A 202 -12.95 16.34 7.33
N SER A 203 -12.78 17.66 7.40
CA SER A 203 -11.70 18.35 6.71
C SER A 203 -10.32 17.95 7.23
N GLY A 204 -10.20 17.70 8.53
CA GLY A 204 -9.00 17.16 9.14
C GLY A 204 -8.62 15.78 8.59
N TYR A 205 -9.63 14.92 8.32
CA TYR A 205 -9.40 13.57 7.80
C TYR A 205 -8.82 13.56 6.39
N TYR A 206 -9.42 14.29 5.45
CA TYR A 206 -8.87 14.31 4.09
C TYR A 206 -7.49 15.00 4.03
N SER A 207 -7.26 16.01 4.86
CA SER A 207 -5.96 16.68 4.93
C SER A 207 -4.84 15.73 5.36
N GLN A 208 -5.08 14.87 6.38
CA GLN A 208 -4.13 13.83 6.78
C GLN A 208 -3.79 12.88 5.63
N LEU A 209 -4.80 12.45 4.85
CA LEU A 209 -4.59 11.55 3.71
C LEU A 209 -3.83 12.23 2.56
N GLU A 210 -4.08 13.52 2.29
CA GLU A 210 -3.34 14.29 1.29
C GLU A 210 -1.85 14.39 1.62
N TYR A 211 -1.52 14.66 2.90
CA TYR A 211 -0.12 14.64 3.35
C TYR A 211 0.49 13.23 3.23
N GLY A 212 -0.27 12.18 3.54
CA GLY A 212 0.19 10.80 3.37
C GLY A 212 0.47 10.45 1.91
N VAL A 213 -0.41 10.84 0.98
CA VAL A 213 -0.17 10.66 -0.47
C VAL A 213 1.05 11.46 -0.93
N LYS A 214 1.22 12.68 -0.43
CA LYS A 214 2.41 13.50 -0.73
C LYS A 214 3.69 12.81 -0.27
N SER A 215 3.70 12.26 0.96
CA SER A 215 4.84 11.49 1.48
C SER A 215 5.15 10.29 0.60
N LEU A 216 4.13 9.51 0.21
CA LEU A 216 4.29 8.35 -0.66
C LEU A 216 4.83 8.74 -2.04
N LYS A 217 4.32 9.82 -2.65
CA LYS A 217 4.82 10.33 -3.93
C LYS A 217 6.28 10.79 -3.86
N ASN A 218 6.71 11.33 -2.72
CA ASN A 218 8.08 11.79 -2.52
C ASN A 218 9.09 10.63 -2.45
N SER A 219 8.68 9.40 -2.10
CA SER A 219 9.55 8.22 -2.10
C SER A 219 9.73 7.59 -3.50
N LEU A 220 8.83 7.89 -4.45
CA LEU A 220 8.86 7.28 -5.79
C LEU A 220 10.14 7.59 -6.60
N PRO A 221 10.73 8.79 -6.56
CA PRO A 221 11.99 9.05 -7.26
C PRO A 221 13.10 8.09 -6.86
N HIS A 222 13.28 7.80 -5.55
CA HIS A 222 14.27 6.85 -5.08
C HIS A 222 13.92 5.42 -5.54
N LEU A 223 12.66 5.02 -5.47
CA LEU A 223 12.19 3.72 -5.97
C LEU A 223 12.31 3.57 -7.49
N SER A 224 12.50 4.66 -8.24
CA SER A 224 12.74 4.63 -9.69
C SER A 224 14.21 4.41 -10.09
N GLU A 225 15.15 4.49 -9.15
CA GLU A 225 16.59 4.25 -9.38
C GLU A 225 16.88 2.74 -9.33
N ILE A 226 17.20 2.14 -10.49
CA ILE A 226 17.31 0.67 -10.61
C ILE A 226 18.75 0.17 -10.57
N ALA A 227 18.95 -1.01 -9.96
CA ALA A 227 20.25 -1.66 -9.78
C ALA A 227 20.83 -2.26 -11.07
N LEU A 228 19.99 -2.54 -12.08
CA LEU A 228 20.36 -3.28 -13.28
C LEU A 228 21.56 -2.63 -14.00
N GLY A 229 22.53 -3.48 -14.37
CA GLY A 229 23.82 -3.08 -14.89
C GLY A 229 24.94 -3.08 -13.84
N GLY A 230 24.63 -3.26 -12.55
CA GLY A 230 25.61 -3.47 -11.48
C GLY A 230 26.20 -4.86 -11.46
N THR A 231 25.49 -5.83 -12.01
CA THR A 231 25.80 -7.26 -12.04
C THR A 231 26.05 -7.87 -10.65
N ALA A 232 27.16 -8.54 -10.42
CA ALA A 232 27.37 -9.34 -9.20
C ALA A 232 27.52 -8.51 -7.92
N VAL A 233 28.25 -7.39 -7.98
CA VAL A 233 28.66 -6.59 -6.80
C VAL A 233 28.56 -5.07 -7.03
N GLY A 234 28.08 -4.62 -8.18
CA GLY A 234 27.95 -3.18 -8.49
C GLY A 234 28.96 -2.64 -9.52
N THR A 235 29.95 -3.42 -9.93
CA THR A 235 31.01 -3.00 -10.86
C THR A 235 30.62 -3.06 -12.33
N GLY A 236 29.50 -3.71 -12.67
CA GLY A 236 29.07 -3.91 -14.05
C GLY A 236 29.90 -4.94 -14.84
N LEU A 237 30.55 -5.86 -14.15
CA LEU A 237 31.34 -6.91 -14.79
C LEU A 237 30.51 -7.66 -15.85
N ASN A 238 31.10 -7.86 -17.05
CA ASN A 238 30.47 -8.53 -18.20
C ASN A 238 29.31 -7.78 -18.85
N THR A 239 29.10 -6.50 -18.58
CA THR A 239 28.17 -5.68 -19.34
C THR A 239 28.87 -4.90 -20.45
N PRO A 240 28.26 -4.73 -21.64
CA PRO A 240 28.78 -3.82 -22.66
C PRO A 240 28.67 -2.35 -22.19
N LYS A 241 29.53 -1.49 -22.72
CA LYS A 241 29.52 -0.05 -22.38
C LYS A 241 28.16 0.58 -22.72
N GLY A 242 27.59 1.34 -21.79
CA GLY A 242 26.28 2.01 -21.97
C GLY A 242 25.08 1.15 -21.66
N TYR A 243 25.27 -0.09 -21.16
CA TYR A 243 24.20 -1.02 -20.86
C TYR A 243 23.22 -0.46 -19.81
N SER A 244 23.73 0.09 -18.70
CA SER A 244 22.94 0.55 -17.55
C SER A 244 21.93 1.62 -17.93
N GLU A 245 22.35 2.61 -18.69
CA GLU A 245 21.49 3.72 -19.13
C GLU A 245 20.49 3.28 -20.20
N LEU A 246 20.92 2.43 -21.12
CA LEU A 246 20.08 1.97 -22.21
C LEU A 246 19.00 1.01 -21.72
N VAL A 247 19.34 0.08 -20.80
CA VAL A 247 18.35 -0.84 -20.25
C VAL A 247 17.30 -0.12 -19.40
N ALA A 248 17.67 0.92 -18.66
CA ALA A 248 16.73 1.75 -17.93
C ALA A 248 15.74 2.50 -18.87
N LYS A 249 16.21 2.97 -20.03
CA LYS A 249 15.35 3.54 -21.09
C LYS A 249 14.34 2.52 -21.62
N TYR A 250 14.78 1.28 -21.90
CA TYR A 250 13.89 0.24 -22.37
C TYR A 250 12.90 -0.22 -21.29
N ILE A 251 13.32 -0.31 -20.01
CA ILE A 251 12.41 -0.57 -18.90
C ILE A 251 11.34 0.53 -18.83
N SER A 252 11.75 1.80 -18.92
CA SER A 252 10.81 2.94 -18.94
C SER A 252 9.82 2.84 -20.11
N LYS A 253 10.31 2.49 -21.30
CA LYS A 253 9.47 2.33 -22.49
C LYS A 253 8.43 1.21 -22.32
N PHE A 254 8.81 0.06 -21.77
CA PHE A 254 7.91 -1.10 -21.67
C PHE A 254 7.00 -1.06 -20.45
N SER A 255 7.41 -0.37 -19.38
CA SER A 255 6.58 -0.19 -18.17
C SER A 255 5.64 1.02 -18.24
N GLY A 256 5.93 2.01 -19.08
CA GLY A 256 5.24 3.29 -19.10
C GLY A 256 5.60 4.21 -17.92
N ILE A 257 6.63 3.84 -17.13
CA ILE A 257 7.08 4.55 -15.92
C ILE A 257 8.54 4.98 -16.14
N SER A 258 8.89 6.20 -15.72
CA SER A 258 10.26 6.68 -15.82
C SER A 258 11.16 6.03 -14.77
N PHE A 259 11.98 5.06 -15.20
CA PHE A 259 13.06 4.47 -14.42
C PHE A 259 14.40 5.00 -14.89
N VAL A 260 15.35 5.13 -13.98
CA VAL A 260 16.70 5.59 -14.26
C VAL A 260 17.74 4.61 -13.68
N SER A 261 18.92 4.58 -14.26
CA SER A 261 20.03 3.82 -13.70
C SER A 261 20.43 4.43 -12.35
N ALA A 262 20.50 3.62 -11.29
CA ALA A 262 20.95 4.09 -9.98
C ALA A 262 22.33 4.73 -10.07
N LYS A 263 22.51 5.88 -9.41
CA LYS A 263 23.76 6.62 -9.39
C LYS A 263 24.89 5.85 -8.74
N ASN A 264 24.54 5.03 -7.73
CA ASN A 264 25.46 4.16 -7.02
C ASN A 264 24.94 2.72 -7.04
N LYS A 265 25.58 1.86 -7.86
CA LYS A 265 25.19 0.44 -7.99
C LYS A 265 25.54 -0.39 -6.75
N PHE A 266 26.51 0.03 -5.95
CA PHE A 266 26.87 -0.66 -4.72
C PHE A 266 25.78 -0.52 -3.67
N GLU A 267 25.27 0.70 -3.48
CA GLU A 267 24.11 0.95 -2.62
C GLU A 267 22.87 0.19 -3.13
N ALA A 268 22.56 0.30 -4.42
CA ALA A 268 21.37 -0.28 -5.03
C ALA A 268 21.32 -1.85 -4.95
N LEU A 269 22.47 -2.53 -4.77
CA LEU A 269 22.52 -3.97 -4.55
C LEU A 269 22.46 -4.35 -3.06
N ALA A 270 23.02 -3.50 -2.18
CA ALA A 270 23.32 -3.86 -0.80
C ALA A 270 22.30 -3.34 0.24
N ALA A 271 21.55 -2.29 -0.08
CA ALA A 271 20.71 -1.60 0.91
C ALA A 271 19.19 -1.79 0.71
N HIS A 272 18.60 -1.29 -0.33
CA HIS A 272 17.14 -1.21 -0.60
C HIS A 272 16.38 -0.21 0.29
N ASP A 273 17.04 0.89 0.64
CA ASP A 273 16.46 1.98 1.44
C ASP A 273 15.20 2.57 0.77
N ALA A 274 15.12 2.55 -0.56
CA ALA A 274 13.92 2.96 -1.30
C ALA A 274 12.67 2.15 -0.95
N ILE A 275 12.80 0.85 -0.65
CA ILE A 275 11.70 0.01 -0.17
C ILE A 275 11.31 0.41 1.26
N VAL A 276 12.29 0.64 2.14
CA VAL A 276 12.06 1.06 3.52
C VAL A 276 11.37 2.42 3.56
N GLU A 277 11.84 3.39 2.78
CA GLU A 277 11.27 4.73 2.64
C GLU A 277 9.81 4.68 2.15
N SER A 278 9.56 3.97 1.05
CA SER A 278 8.22 3.85 0.48
C SER A 278 7.25 3.17 1.44
N HIS A 279 7.70 2.13 2.17
CA HIS A 279 6.85 1.47 3.14
C HIS A 279 6.63 2.32 4.40
N GLY A 280 7.61 3.12 4.81
CA GLY A 280 7.45 4.12 5.87
C GLY A 280 6.32 5.11 5.57
N ALA A 281 6.17 5.52 4.30
CA ALA A 281 5.05 6.35 3.85
C ALA A 281 3.71 5.58 3.88
N LEU A 282 3.69 4.29 3.51
CA LEU A 282 2.51 3.43 3.66
C LEU A 282 2.10 3.25 5.13
N LYS A 283 3.07 3.10 6.03
CA LYS A 283 2.81 3.06 7.48
C LYS A 283 2.20 4.37 7.97
N GLN A 284 2.69 5.53 7.54
CA GLN A 284 2.09 6.83 7.88
C GLN A 284 0.62 6.87 7.46
N LEU A 285 0.29 6.42 6.24
CA LEU A 285 -1.08 6.33 5.75
C LEU A 285 -1.92 5.38 6.60
N ALA A 286 -1.41 4.21 6.97
CA ALA A 286 -2.10 3.28 7.86
C ALA A 286 -2.44 3.89 9.22
N ILE A 287 -1.54 4.68 9.80
CA ILE A 287 -1.78 5.40 11.06
C ILE A 287 -2.92 6.42 10.91
N CYS A 288 -2.91 7.21 9.83
CA CYS A 288 -3.99 8.16 9.52
C CYS A 288 -5.33 7.45 9.34
N LEU A 289 -5.36 6.39 8.54
CA LEU A 289 -6.56 5.61 8.25
C LEU A 289 -7.14 4.96 9.50
N ASN A 290 -6.28 4.43 10.37
CA ASN A 290 -6.70 3.86 11.65
C ASN A 290 -7.38 4.90 12.55
N LYS A 291 -6.84 6.11 12.63
CA LYS A 291 -7.44 7.23 13.37
C LYS A 291 -8.81 7.59 12.79
N ILE A 292 -8.91 7.75 11.49
CA ILE A 292 -10.16 8.12 10.80
C ILE A 292 -11.24 7.05 11.02
N ALA A 293 -10.91 5.78 10.87
CA ALA A 293 -11.84 4.67 11.08
C ALA A 293 -12.33 4.60 12.54
N ASN A 294 -11.44 4.84 13.51
CA ASN A 294 -11.79 4.85 14.92
C ASN A 294 -12.72 6.00 15.29
N ASP A 295 -12.46 7.21 14.79
CA ASP A 295 -13.34 8.35 15.04
C ASP A 295 -14.74 8.12 14.45
N ILE A 296 -14.82 7.66 13.21
CA ILE A 296 -16.08 7.39 12.53
C ILE A 296 -16.90 6.33 13.27
N ARG A 297 -16.29 5.19 13.65
CA ARG A 297 -17.04 4.14 14.37
C ARG A 297 -17.44 4.56 15.77
N MET A 298 -16.65 5.42 16.43
CA MET A 298 -16.96 5.93 17.75
C MET A 298 -18.16 6.91 17.67
N MET A 299 -18.14 7.85 16.72
CA MET A 299 -19.28 8.77 16.47
C MET A 299 -20.54 8.02 16.02
N ALA A 300 -20.40 6.86 15.38
CA ALA A 300 -21.53 6.03 14.95
C ALA A 300 -22.00 5.03 16.03
N SER A 301 -21.34 4.97 17.19
CA SER A 301 -21.63 3.99 18.24
C SER A 301 -23.04 4.12 18.80
N GLY A 302 -23.66 3.00 19.15
CA GLY A 302 -24.99 2.94 19.73
C GLY A 302 -25.94 2.06 18.92
N PRO A 303 -27.08 2.61 18.43
CA PRO A 303 -27.49 4.00 18.26
C PRO A 303 -28.09 4.71 19.49
N ARG A 304 -28.47 3.97 20.55
CA ARG A 304 -29.13 4.57 21.72
C ARG A 304 -28.20 4.73 22.93
N SER A 305 -27.32 3.75 23.17
CA SER A 305 -26.40 3.69 24.32
C SER A 305 -24.96 4.08 23.97
N GLY A 306 -24.75 4.84 22.91
CA GLY A 306 -23.48 5.36 22.47
C GLY A 306 -23.60 6.79 21.98
N ILE A 307 -22.57 7.29 21.28
CA ILE A 307 -22.53 8.68 20.78
C ILE A 307 -23.63 8.91 19.75
N GLY A 308 -23.71 8.10 18.69
CA GLY A 308 -24.78 8.13 17.71
C GLY A 308 -24.89 9.43 16.90
N GLU A 309 -23.83 10.21 16.74
CA GLU A 309 -23.82 11.43 15.91
C GLU A 309 -23.80 11.12 14.42
N LEU A 310 -23.24 9.96 14.03
CA LEU A 310 -23.21 9.47 12.66
C LEU A 310 -24.14 8.25 12.50
N ILE A 311 -24.73 8.14 11.32
CA ILE A 311 -25.46 6.95 10.87
C ILE A 311 -24.64 6.37 9.71
N ILE A 312 -24.13 5.17 9.89
CA ILE A 312 -23.36 4.43 8.88
C ILE A 312 -24.27 3.54 8.02
N PRO A 313 -23.86 3.18 6.79
CA PRO A 313 -24.59 2.24 5.94
C PRO A 313 -24.77 0.87 6.60
N SER A 314 -25.91 0.23 6.35
CA SER A 314 -26.20 -1.16 6.71
C SER A 314 -25.84 -2.05 5.53
N ASN A 315 -24.64 -2.62 5.53
CA ASN A 315 -24.14 -3.41 4.40
C ASN A 315 -24.51 -4.91 4.54
N GLU A 316 -24.58 -5.40 5.77
CA GLU A 316 -24.93 -6.79 6.09
C GLU A 316 -25.59 -6.88 7.49
N PRO A 317 -26.30 -8.00 7.80
CA PRO A 317 -26.79 -8.26 9.16
C PRO A 317 -25.63 -8.32 10.16
N GLY A 318 -25.67 -7.50 11.20
CA GLY A 318 -24.59 -7.34 12.18
C GLY A 318 -24.56 -8.39 13.30
N SER A 319 -25.56 -9.28 13.37
CA SER A 319 -25.63 -10.30 14.43
C SER A 319 -26.52 -11.48 14.03
N SER A 320 -26.11 -12.68 14.42
CA SER A 320 -26.89 -13.90 14.22
C SER A 320 -28.05 -14.08 15.23
N ILE A 321 -28.03 -13.30 16.35
CA ILE A 321 -29.01 -13.44 17.44
C ILE A 321 -29.67 -12.11 17.86
N MET A 322 -29.22 -10.97 17.36
CA MET A 322 -29.76 -9.62 17.64
C MET A 322 -30.32 -9.00 16.36
N PRO A 323 -31.62 -9.19 16.06
CA PRO A 323 -32.20 -8.65 14.83
C PRO A 323 -32.10 -7.12 14.76
N GLY A 324 -31.71 -6.60 13.59
CA GLY A 324 -31.59 -5.16 13.35
C GLY A 324 -30.29 -4.52 13.85
N LYS A 325 -29.35 -5.30 14.41
CA LYS A 325 -28.02 -4.79 14.79
C LYS A 325 -27.19 -4.50 13.54
N VAL A 326 -26.62 -3.30 13.45
CA VAL A 326 -25.66 -2.90 12.40
C VAL A 326 -24.32 -2.64 13.05
N ASN A 327 -23.27 -3.26 12.51
CA ASN A 327 -21.90 -3.08 12.99
C ASN A 327 -21.10 -2.16 12.05
N PRO A 328 -20.05 -1.49 12.55
CA PRO A 328 -19.16 -0.65 11.74
C PRO A 328 -18.10 -1.49 11.00
N THR A 329 -18.55 -2.50 10.24
CA THR A 329 -17.71 -3.56 9.66
C THR A 329 -16.63 -3.04 8.73
N GLN A 330 -16.92 -1.98 7.96
CA GLN A 330 -15.91 -1.32 7.11
C GLN A 330 -14.81 -0.63 7.94
N CYS A 331 -15.16 -0.03 9.09
CA CYS A 331 -14.15 0.53 10.00
C CYS A 331 -13.29 -0.59 10.62
N GLU A 332 -13.90 -1.72 10.97
CA GLU A 332 -13.19 -2.88 11.54
C GLU A 332 -12.21 -3.47 10.52
N ALA A 333 -12.64 -3.70 9.29
CA ALA A 333 -11.80 -4.17 8.20
C ALA A 333 -10.62 -3.22 7.95
N LEU A 334 -10.87 -1.92 7.88
CA LEU A 334 -9.83 -0.92 7.66
C LEU A 334 -8.81 -0.90 8.81
N THR A 335 -9.24 -1.00 10.07
CA THR A 335 -8.32 -1.03 11.22
C THR A 335 -7.47 -2.31 11.25
N MET A 336 -8.01 -3.47 10.82
CA MET A 336 -7.23 -4.70 10.66
C MET A 336 -6.17 -4.56 9.56
N VAL A 337 -6.53 -3.97 8.42
CA VAL A 337 -5.56 -3.65 7.35
C VAL A 337 -4.44 -2.75 7.88
N CYS A 338 -4.78 -1.71 8.62
CA CYS A 338 -3.77 -0.82 9.22
C CYS A 338 -2.82 -1.57 10.16
N GLY A 339 -3.34 -2.47 10.99
CA GLY A 339 -2.53 -3.32 11.86
C GLY A 339 -1.57 -4.22 11.08
N GLN A 340 -2.04 -4.85 9.99
CA GLN A 340 -1.21 -5.67 9.11
C GLN A 340 -0.08 -4.86 8.45
N VAL A 341 -0.38 -3.66 7.94
CA VAL A 341 0.63 -2.78 7.31
C VAL A 341 1.70 -2.36 8.32
N ILE A 342 1.32 -2.03 9.56
CA ILE A 342 2.28 -1.70 10.63
C ILE A 342 3.18 -2.90 10.94
N GLY A 343 2.63 -4.12 11.00
CA GLY A 343 3.41 -5.35 11.18
C GLY A 343 4.38 -5.61 10.02
N ASN A 344 3.95 -5.41 8.78
CA ASN A 344 4.78 -5.55 7.58
C ASN A 344 5.94 -4.53 7.57
N ASP A 345 5.73 -3.32 8.10
CA ASP A 345 6.79 -2.31 8.24
C ASP A 345 7.94 -2.80 9.12
N THR A 346 7.63 -3.50 10.20
CA THR A 346 8.65 -4.10 11.06
C THR A 346 9.48 -5.15 10.31
N ALA A 347 8.83 -6.02 9.53
CA ALA A 347 9.52 -7.02 8.72
C ALA A 347 10.43 -6.38 7.64
N ILE A 348 9.96 -5.31 6.98
CA ILE A 348 10.73 -4.56 5.99
C ILE A 348 11.91 -3.84 6.62
N SER A 349 11.71 -3.18 7.77
CA SER A 349 12.77 -2.47 8.50
C SER A 349 13.86 -3.46 8.95
N PHE A 350 13.47 -4.63 9.46
CA PHE A 350 14.41 -5.70 9.79
C PHE A 350 15.19 -6.16 8.56
N GLY A 351 14.50 -6.43 7.44
CA GLY A 351 15.11 -6.86 6.19
C GLY A 351 16.08 -5.81 5.62
N GLY A 352 15.72 -4.52 5.67
CA GLY A 352 16.57 -3.41 5.24
C GLY A 352 17.88 -3.32 6.04
N ALA A 353 17.82 -3.59 7.34
CA ALA A 353 18.98 -3.57 8.23
C ALA A 353 19.94 -4.77 8.06
N GLN A 354 19.62 -5.77 7.24
CA GLN A 354 20.40 -7.02 7.09
C GLN A 354 21.31 -7.06 5.85
N GLY A 355 21.57 -5.93 5.19
CA GLY A 355 22.57 -5.85 4.12
C GLY A 355 23.97 -6.07 4.68
N HIS A 356 24.72 -7.02 4.08
CA HIS A 356 26.11 -7.28 4.44
C HIS A 356 27.00 -7.10 3.22
N TYR A 357 27.99 -6.21 3.34
CA TYR A 357 28.91 -5.85 2.25
C TYR A 357 28.13 -5.45 0.99
N GLU A 358 28.24 -6.17 -0.12
CA GLU A 358 27.73 -5.81 -1.44
C GLU A 358 26.34 -6.38 -1.76
N LEU A 359 25.67 -7.06 -0.80
CA LEU A 359 24.35 -7.64 -1.08
C LEU A 359 23.41 -7.70 0.14
N ASN A 360 22.20 -7.23 -0.03
CA ASN A 360 21.08 -7.54 0.87
C ASN A 360 20.41 -8.85 0.41
N VAL A 361 20.23 -9.80 1.32
CA VAL A 361 19.63 -11.12 1.06
C VAL A 361 18.25 -11.30 1.68
N PHE A 362 17.49 -10.21 1.88
CA PHE A 362 16.11 -10.19 2.37
C PHE A 362 15.10 -9.67 1.33
N LYS A 363 15.51 -9.58 0.07
CA LYS A 363 14.70 -9.00 -1.01
C LYS A 363 13.31 -9.63 -1.18
N PRO A 364 13.15 -10.97 -1.18
CA PRO A 364 11.84 -11.59 -1.31
C PRO A 364 10.89 -11.23 -0.16
N LEU A 365 11.39 -11.18 1.07
CA LEU A 365 10.62 -10.75 2.24
C LEU A 365 10.16 -9.30 2.10
N MET A 366 11.08 -8.39 1.79
CA MET A 366 10.80 -6.95 1.69
C MET A 366 9.79 -6.65 0.59
N SER A 367 9.98 -7.23 -0.60
CA SER A 367 9.11 -7.03 -1.76
C SER A 367 7.69 -7.55 -1.52
N SER A 368 7.55 -8.75 -0.95
CA SER A 368 6.24 -9.34 -0.66
C SER A 368 5.45 -8.50 0.35
N ASN A 369 6.10 -8.07 1.45
CA ASN A 369 5.44 -7.25 2.47
C ASN A 369 5.02 -5.87 1.94
N LEU A 370 5.83 -5.22 1.08
CA LEU A 370 5.46 -3.94 0.47
C LEU A 370 4.27 -4.12 -0.49
N LEU A 371 4.32 -5.13 -1.37
CA LEU A 371 3.26 -5.38 -2.35
C LEU A 371 1.92 -5.69 -1.67
N ILE A 372 1.93 -6.50 -0.60
CA ILE A 372 0.74 -6.79 0.20
C ILE A 372 0.21 -5.50 0.85
N SER A 373 1.07 -4.72 1.49
CA SER A 373 0.67 -3.46 2.14
C SER A 373 0.08 -2.46 1.16
N ALA A 374 0.73 -2.26 0.03
CA ALA A 374 0.30 -1.34 -1.03
C ALA A 374 -1.08 -1.75 -1.59
N ARG A 375 -1.29 -3.05 -1.82
CA ARG A 375 -2.58 -3.58 -2.25
C ARG A 375 -3.66 -3.38 -1.21
N LEU A 376 -3.42 -3.82 0.01
CA LEU A 376 -4.39 -3.74 1.10
C LEU A 376 -4.85 -2.31 1.37
N ILE A 377 -3.95 -1.33 1.38
CA ILE A 377 -4.31 0.09 1.55
C ILE A 377 -5.18 0.57 0.40
N GLY A 378 -4.81 0.27 -0.85
CA GLY A 378 -5.58 0.68 -2.01
C GLY A 378 -7.00 0.12 -2.00
N ASP A 379 -7.12 -1.20 -1.87
CA ASP A 379 -8.39 -1.92 -1.88
C ASP A 379 -9.28 -1.50 -0.68
N ALA A 380 -8.71 -1.38 0.53
CA ALA A 380 -9.44 -0.97 1.73
C ALA A 380 -9.92 0.48 1.67
N CYS A 381 -9.12 1.40 1.15
CA CYS A 381 -9.53 2.79 0.93
C CYS A 381 -10.70 2.89 -0.06
N GLN A 382 -10.65 2.14 -1.15
CA GLN A 382 -11.74 2.09 -2.12
C GLN A 382 -13.02 1.52 -1.49
N SER A 383 -12.92 0.38 -0.80
CA SER A 383 -14.05 -0.24 -0.13
C SER A 383 -14.66 0.68 0.94
N PHE A 384 -13.83 1.32 1.75
CA PHE A 384 -14.27 2.23 2.79
C PHE A 384 -14.96 3.47 2.21
N ALA A 385 -14.46 4.02 1.10
CA ALA A 385 -15.11 5.12 0.39
C ALA A 385 -16.51 4.73 -0.09
N GLU A 386 -16.63 3.59 -0.79
CA GLU A 386 -17.87 3.14 -1.42
C GLU A 386 -18.91 2.67 -0.41
N ASN A 387 -18.48 1.84 0.55
CA ASN A 387 -19.38 1.12 1.44
C ASN A 387 -19.54 1.75 2.83
N CYS A 388 -18.81 2.83 3.13
CA CYS A 388 -18.95 3.55 4.39
C CYS A 388 -19.12 5.06 4.15
N ILE A 389 -18.06 5.76 3.72
CA ILE A 389 -18.05 7.24 3.69
C ILE A 389 -19.17 7.81 2.84
N ASN A 390 -19.41 7.32 1.64
CA ASN A 390 -20.45 7.85 0.73
C ASN A 390 -21.85 7.74 1.33
N GLY A 391 -22.12 6.74 2.16
CA GLY A 391 -23.41 6.49 2.76
C GLY A 391 -23.60 7.09 4.16
N ILE A 392 -22.57 7.68 4.76
CA ILE A 392 -22.67 8.32 6.10
C ILE A 392 -23.67 9.46 6.07
N LYS A 393 -24.53 9.51 7.12
CA LYS A 393 -25.47 10.60 7.38
C LYS A 393 -25.25 11.17 8.78
N ALA A 394 -25.44 12.47 8.93
CA ALA A 394 -25.43 13.11 10.24
C ALA A 394 -26.76 12.87 10.98
N ASN A 395 -26.70 12.42 12.22
CA ASN A 395 -27.83 12.35 13.11
C ASN A 395 -28.06 13.72 13.77
N LYS A 396 -28.68 14.64 13.01
CA LYS A 396 -28.89 16.03 13.46
C LYS A 396 -29.62 16.15 14.81
N LYS A 397 -30.51 15.20 15.11
CA LYS A 397 -31.24 15.21 16.42
C LYS A 397 -30.25 14.98 17.57
N LYS A 398 -29.38 13.98 17.46
CA LYS A 398 -28.37 13.66 18.49
C LYS A 398 -27.34 14.77 18.61
N ILE A 399 -26.85 15.26 17.48
CA ILE A 399 -25.88 16.37 17.41
C ILE A 399 -26.43 17.61 18.10
N ASN A 400 -27.64 18.02 17.78
CA ASN A 400 -28.29 19.20 18.41
C ASN A 400 -28.53 18.98 19.91
N GLN A 401 -28.92 17.77 20.32
CA GLN A 401 -29.07 17.45 21.74
C GLN A 401 -27.74 17.68 22.49
N PHE A 402 -26.66 17.05 22.05
CA PHE A 402 -25.34 17.20 22.69
C PHE A 402 -24.83 18.64 22.67
N LEU A 403 -25.08 19.37 21.59
CA LEU A 403 -24.69 20.78 21.49
C LEU A 403 -25.41 21.62 22.57
N ASN A 404 -26.71 21.43 22.75
CA ASN A 404 -27.50 22.20 23.71
C ASN A 404 -27.23 21.83 25.17
N ASP A 405 -26.91 20.56 25.41
CA ASP A 405 -26.60 20.02 26.75
C ASP A 405 -25.15 20.34 27.22
N SER A 406 -24.30 20.78 26.29
CA SER A 406 -22.88 20.99 26.62
C SER A 406 -22.61 22.20 27.48
N LEU A 407 -21.89 21.96 28.58
CA LEU A 407 -21.43 23.04 29.47
C LEU A 407 -20.29 23.87 28.83
N MET A 408 -19.64 23.41 27.77
CA MET A 408 -18.51 24.10 27.15
C MET A 408 -18.91 25.30 26.30
N LEU A 409 -20.20 25.48 26.03
CA LEU A 409 -20.76 26.71 25.44
C LEU A 409 -20.49 27.94 26.31
N ILE A 410 -20.29 27.76 27.61
CA ILE A 410 -19.95 28.82 28.58
C ILE A 410 -18.70 29.61 28.16
N THR A 411 -17.83 29.00 27.37
CA THR A 411 -16.55 29.61 26.88
C THR A 411 -16.82 30.93 26.12
N ALA A 412 -17.98 31.07 25.47
CA ALA A 412 -18.41 32.31 24.79
C ALA A 412 -18.52 33.50 25.75
N LEU A 413 -18.77 33.24 27.04
CA LEU A 413 -18.95 34.29 28.05
C LEU A 413 -17.62 34.79 28.65
N ASN A 414 -16.50 34.12 28.44
CA ASN A 414 -15.21 34.50 29.02
C ASN A 414 -14.81 35.94 28.71
N THR A 415 -15.11 36.42 27.50
CA THR A 415 -14.81 37.79 27.03
C THR A 415 -15.83 38.82 27.49
N LYS A 416 -16.97 38.38 28.02
CA LYS A 416 -18.08 39.27 28.44
C LYS A 416 -18.12 39.47 29.95
N ILE A 417 -18.01 38.39 30.72
CA ILE A 417 -18.18 38.40 32.18
C ILE A 417 -16.90 37.93 32.93
N GLY A 418 -15.87 37.50 32.21
CA GLY A 418 -14.63 36.97 32.75
C GLY A 418 -14.67 35.48 33.08
N TYR A 419 -13.49 34.86 33.13
CA TYR A 419 -13.32 33.42 33.29
C TYR A 419 -13.95 32.87 34.59
N TYR A 420 -13.78 33.55 35.72
CA TYR A 420 -14.22 33.03 37.01
C TYR A 420 -15.77 33.01 37.14
N LYS A 421 -16.47 34.04 36.65
CA LYS A 421 -17.94 34.03 36.64
C LYS A 421 -18.48 32.98 35.66
N ALA A 422 -17.83 32.81 34.50
CA ALA A 422 -18.16 31.75 33.56
C ALA A 422 -18.00 30.35 34.18
N ALA A 423 -16.90 30.13 34.91
CA ALA A 423 -16.65 28.88 35.63
C ALA A 423 -17.71 28.63 36.74
N GLU A 424 -18.15 29.67 37.45
CA GLU A 424 -19.17 29.54 38.47
C GLU A 424 -20.56 29.15 37.89
N ILE A 425 -20.91 29.70 36.73
CA ILE A 425 -22.11 29.29 35.98
C ILE A 425 -22.02 27.82 35.57
N ALA A 426 -20.87 27.37 35.00
CA ALA A 426 -20.68 26.00 34.57
C ALA A 426 -20.74 25.02 35.75
N ASN A 427 -20.08 25.32 36.86
CA ASN A 427 -20.10 24.51 38.07
C ASN A 427 -21.51 24.38 38.66
N LYS A 428 -22.26 25.48 38.73
CA LYS A 428 -23.64 25.46 39.18
C LYS A 428 -24.54 24.64 38.25
N ALA A 429 -24.43 24.84 36.94
CA ALA A 429 -25.18 24.07 35.96
C ALA A 429 -24.91 22.55 36.11
N PHE A 430 -23.66 22.16 36.29
CA PHE A 430 -23.27 20.77 36.50
C PHE A 430 -23.76 20.17 37.81
N SER A 431 -23.60 20.90 38.92
CA SER A 431 -23.96 20.40 40.27
C SER A 431 -25.48 20.31 40.53
N GLU A 432 -26.25 21.16 39.87
CA GLU A 432 -27.70 21.22 40.04
C GLU A 432 -28.48 20.55 38.89
N ASP A 433 -27.75 19.99 37.89
CA ASP A 433 -28.33 19.36 36.68
C ASP A 433 -29.31 20.28 35.93
N ILE A 434 -28.92 21.56 35.80
CA ILE A 434 -29.67 22.61 35.10
C ILE A 434 -28.90 23.13 33.89
N THR A 435 -29.56 23.87 33.01
CA THR A 435 -28.92 24.46 31.84
C THR A 435 -27.98 25.62 32.22
N LEU A 436 -26.97 25.89 31.38
CA LEU A 436 -26.12 27.07 31.53
C LEU A 436 -26.92 28.38 31.63
N LYS A 437 -28.01 28.49 30.88
CA LYS A 437 -28.90 29.65 30.88
C LYS A 437 -29.60 29.82 32.25
N GLU A 438 -30.16 28.73 32.77
CA GLU A 438 -30.81 28.75 34.10
C GLU A 438 -29.81 29.10 35.18
N ALA A 439 -28.62 28.51 35.14
CA ALA A 439 -27.55 28.83 36.11
C ALA A 439 -27.12 30.30 36.04
N ALA A 440 -26.91 30.85 34.84
CA ALA A 440 -26.51 32.24 34.66
C ALA A 440 -27.53 33.24 35.17
N ILE A 441 -28.85 32.97 34.95
CA ILE A 441 -29.95 33.79 35.42
C ILE A 441 -30.08 33.69 36.94
N SER A 442 -29.99 32.48 37.51
CA SER A 442 -30.11 32.28 38.96
C SER A 442 -28.99 32.95 39.74
N LEU A 443 -27.81 33.09 39.16
CA LEU A 443 -26.67 33.84 39.73
C LEU A 443 -26.77 35.36 39.51
N ASN A 444 -27.79 35.83 38.80
CA ASN A 444 -27.96 37.25 38.41
C ASN A 444 -26.77 37.81 37.61
N TYR A 445 -26.06 36.97 36.84
CA TYR A 445 -24.96 37.42 36.02
C TYR A 445 -25.38 37.90 34.64
N LEU A 446 -26.46 37.34 34.09
CA LEU A 446 -26.99 37.66 32.77
C LEU A 446 -28.55 37.68 32.78
N THR A 447 -29.11 38.50 31.91
CA THR A 447 -30.50 38.38 31.51
C THR A 447 -30.68 37.24 30.49
N PRO A 448 -31.89 36.67 30.34
CA PRO A 448 -32.18 35.68 29.32
C PRO A 448 -31.77 36.12 27.90
N LYS A 449 -31.97 37.39 27.58
CA LYS A 449 -31.60 37.95 26.28
C LYS A 449 -30.12 38.05 26.07
N GLU A 450 -29.36 38.52 27.05
CA GLU A 450 -27.90 38.60 26.98
C GLU A 450 -27.28 37.21 26.81
N PHE A 451 -27.83 36.20 27.51
CA PHE A 451 -27.37 34.84 27.34
C PHE A 451 -27.58 34.34 25.89
N ASP A 452 -28.79 34.49 25.34
CA ASP A 452 -29.12 34.05 23.99
C ASP A 452 -28.32 34.80 22.91
N ASP A 453 -28.07 36.11 23.12
CA ASP A 453 -27.27 36.92 22.18
C ASP A 453 -25.77 36.58 22.22
N TRP A 454 -25.24 36.16 23.38
CA TRP A 454 -23.79 35.92 23.57
C TRP A 454 -23.36 34.47 23.47
N VAL A 455 -24.26 33.53 23.73
CA VAL A 455 -23.98 32.07 23.68
C VAL A 455 -24.63 31.47 22.43
N ASP A 456 -24.26 32.01 21.27
CA ASP A 456 -24.63 31.40 19.98
C ASP A 456 -23.46 30.54 19.45
N PRO A 457 -23.65 29.21 19.34
CA PRO A 457 -22.61 28.30 18.81
C PRO A 457 -22.11 28.70 17.43
N LYS A 458 -22.89 29.43 16.62
CA LYS A 458 -22.43 29.90 15.30
C LYS A 458 -21.32 30.92 15.38
N ASN A 459 -21.21 31.65 16.46
CA ASN A 459 -20.16 32.65 16.69
C ASN A 459 -18.93 32.07 17.37
N MET A 460 -18.89 30.74 17.61
CA MET A 460 -17.80 30.04 18.28
C MET A 460 -16.96 29.18 17.32
N ILE A 461 -17.31 29.14 16.03
CA ILE A 461 -16.69 28.30 14.99
C ILE A 461 -15.92 29.14 13.97
#